data_864fae7bc504e234eb20ebc6a927f0d5
#
_entry.id   864fae7bc504e234eb20ebc6a927f0d5
#
_cell.length_a   1.000
_cell.length_b   1.000
_cell.length_c   1.000
_cell.angle_alpha   90.00
_cell.angle_beta   90.00
_cell.angle_gamma   90.00
#
_symmetry.space_group_name_H-M   'P 1'
#
loop_
_entity.id
_entity.type
_entity.pdbx_description
1 polymer ?
#
loop_
_entity_poly.entity_id
_entity_poly.type
_entity_poly.pdbx_seq_one_letter_code
_entity_poly.pdbx_strand_id
1 'polypeptide(L)'
;ELAPGAVFDLNEGEEAKSVTPGRPNAAFDPFVTAICRQIGAALEIPYEILLKCFNSSFTASRGALLEFWKMVKMYRAWLANDFCQPIFEEFLSEAVAKGRISAPGFFADPLIRRAYCGAEWNGPAQGLLNPVQEVEAAAKRV
;
A
#
# COMPACT_ATOMS: atom_id res chain seq x y z
N GLU A 1 16.09 19.52 -45.42
CA GLU A 1 17.08 18.85 -44.60
C GLU A 1 18.41 19.60 -44.62
N LEU A 2 18.93 19.99 -43.45
CA LEU A 2 20.20 20.68 -43.36
C LEU A 2 21.32 19.63 -43.42
N ALA A 3 22.26 19.80 -44.33
CA ALA A 3 23.40 18.88 -44.45
C ALA A 3 24.38 19.07 -43.27
N PRO A 4 25.06 18.03 -42.82
CA PRO A 4 26.13 18.17 -41.80
C PRO A 4 27.22 19.11 -42.32
N GLY A 5 27.55 20.16 -41.53
CA GLY A 5 28.56 21.14 -41.88
C GLY A 5 28.06 22.30 -42.75
N ALA A 6 26.74 22.49 -42.91
CA ALA A 6 26.18 23.67 -43.59
C ALA A 6 26.56 24.94 -42.81
N VAL A 7 27.13 25.91 -43.53
CA VAL A 7 27.46 27.25 -43.04
C VAL A 7 26.39 28.20 -43.53
N PHE A 8 25.79 28.97 -42.64
CA PHE A 8 24.79 29.98 -42.96
C PHE A 8 25.39 31.38 -42.74
N ASP A 9 25.40 32.18 -43.77
CA ASP A 9 25.72 33.60 -43.64
C ASP A 9 24.48 34.34 -43.10
N LEU A 10 24.65 35.05 -41.99
CA LEU A 10 23.63 35.88 -41.38
C LEU A 10 23.81 37.33 -41.80
N ASN A 11 22.71 38.04 -42.03
CA ASN A 11 22.76 39.46 -42.30
C ASN A 11 23.04 40.27 -41.02
N GLU A 12 23.45 41.50 -41.17
CA GLU A 12 23.74 42.38 -40.03
C GLU A 12 22.46 42.58 -39.18
N GLY A 13 22.51 42.15 -37.91
CA GLY A 13 21.38 42.19 -36.98
C GLY A 13 20.59 40.89 -36.85
N GLU A 14 20.91 39.83 -37.60
CA GLU A 14 20.32 38.50 -37.45
C GLU A 14 21.10 37.66 -36.44
N GLU A 15 20.40 36.99 -35.52
CA GLU A 15 20.96 36.03 -34.60
C GLU A 15 20.44 34.62 -34.86
N ALA A 16 21.33 33.65 -35.01
CA ALA A 16 20.93 32.24 -35.07
C ALA A 16 20.55 31.75 -33.69
N LYS A 17 19.26 31.50 -33.46
CA LYS A 17 18.79 30.85 -32.23
C LYS A 17 18.56 29.37 -32.52
N SER A 18 19.31 28.54 -31.80
CA SER A 18 19.05 27.12 -31.81
C SER A 18 17.76 26.83 -31.02
N VAL A 19 16.75 26.34 -31.72
CA VAL A 19 15.55 25.78 -31.07
C VAL A 19 15.89 24.39 -30.65
N THR A 20 16.19 24.24 -29.38
CA THR A 20 16.35 22.90 -28.78
C THR A 20 14.94 22.37 -28.54
N PRO A 21 14.47 21.38 -29.33
CA PRO A 21 13.20 20.73 -29.00
C PRO A 21 13.37 20.11 -27.63
N GLY A 22 12.58 20.57 -26.63
CA GLY A 22 12.66 20.12 -25.24
C GLY A 22 12.22 18.64 -25.05
N ARG A 23 12.46 17.82 -26.07
CA ARG A 23 12.17 16.37 -26.05
C ARG A 23 13.43 15.59 -26.47
N PRO A 24 13.80 14.53 -25.74
CA PRO A 24 13.19 14.00 -24.53
C PRO A 24 13.42 14.91 -23.32
N ASN A 25 12.38 15.12 -22.51
CA ASN A 25 12.50 15.92 -21.29
C ASN A 25 13.19 15.10 -20.20
N ALA A 26 14.46 15.32 -19.95
CA ALA A 26 15.23 14.62 -18.93
C ALA A 26 14.68 14.84 -17.49
N ALA A 27 13.88 15.88 -17.27
CA ALA A 27 13.26 16.16 -15.99
C ALA A 27 11.92 15.44 -15.76
N PHE A 28 11.38 14.74 -16.78
CA PHE A 28 10.07 14.11 -16.69
C PHE A 28 10.04 12.98 -15.64
N ASP A 29 10.97 12.06 -15.70
CA ASP A 29 11.05 10.92 -14.74
C ASP A 29 11.27 11.37 -13.29
N PRO A 30 12.19 12.30 -12.99
CA PRO A 30 12.33 12.87 -11.65
C PRO A 30 11.07 13.58 -11.17
N PHE A 31 10.37 14.30 -12.05
CA PHE A 31 9.12 14.98 -11.72
C PHE A 31 8.00 14.00 -11.35
N VAL A 32 7.76 12.98 -12.17
CA VAL A 32 6.77 11.92 -11.90
C VAL A 32 7.11 11.19 -10.59
N THR A 33 8.38 10.86 -10.39
CA THR A 33 8.86 10.22 -9.17
C THR A 33 8.57 11.08 -7.92
N ALA A 34 8.80 12.39 -8.00
CA ALA A 34 8.52 13.31 -6.89
C ALA A 34 7.02 13.36 -6.56
N ILE A 35 6.15 13.42 -7.57
CA ILE A 35 4.69 13.37 -7.38
C ILE A 35 4.26 12.03 -6.77
N CYS A 36 4.76 10.91 -7.29
CA CYS A 36 4.42 9.59 -6.77
C CYS A 36 4.86 9.42 -5.31
N ARG A 37 5.99 10.00 -4.90
CA ARG A 37 6.42 10.02 -3.49
C ARG A 37 5.46 10.81 -2.61
N GLN A 38 4.96 11.95 -3.07
CA GLN A 38 3.97 12.74 -2.32
C GLN A 38 2.65 11.99 -2.19
N ILE A 39 2.17 11.35 -3.27
CA ILE A 39 0.97 10.51 -3.24
C ILE A 39 1.17 9.34 -2.26
N GLY A 40 2.31 8.65 -2.35
CA GLY A 40 2.66 7.57 -1.44
C GLY A 40 2.67 8.01 0.02
N ALA A 41 3.26 9.17 0.32
CA ALA A 41 3.28 9.74 1.66
C ALA A 41 1.86 10.07 2.18
N ALA A 42 0.99 10.60 1.32
CA ALA A 42 -0.40 10.91 1.69
C ALA A 42 -1.24 9.65 1.95
N LEU A 43 -0.93 8.55 1.29
CA LEU A 43 -1.60 7.25 1.44
C LEU A 43 -0.90 6.32 2.44
N GLU A 44 0.20 6.75 3.05
CA GLU A 44 1.07 5.92 3.90
C GLU A 44 1.63 4.68 3.18
N ILE A 45 1.73 4.75 1.85
CA ILE A 45 2.26 3.68 1.01
C ILE A 45 3.70 4.03 0.60
N PRO A 46 4.71 3.21 0.94
CA PRO A 46 6.07 3.42 0.46
C PRO A 46 6.14 3.49 -1.08
N TYR A 47 6.98 4.38 -1.57
CA TYR A 47 7.21 4.62 -2.99
C TYR A 47 7.53 3.33 -3.77
N GLU A 48 8.35 2.45 -3.18
CA GLU A 48 8.76 1.18 -3.77
C GLU A 48 7.57 0.25 -4.05
N ILE A 49 6.56 0.29 -3.18
CA ILE A 49 5.34 -0.50 -3.33
C ILE A 49 4.40 0.16 -4.32
N LEU A 50 4.24 1.49 -4.23
CA LEU A 50 3.36 2.25 -5.11
C LEU A 50 3.74 2.09 -6.59
N LEU A 51 5.03 2.19 -6.90
CA LEU A 51 5.53 2.04 -8.27
C LEU A 51 5.99 0.61 -8.61
N LYS A 52 5.94 -0.32 -7.64
CA LYS A 52 6.48 -1.69 -7.77
C LYS A 52 7.94 -1.70 -8.24
N CYS A 53 8.73 -0.73 -7.78
CA CYS A 53 10.09 -0.48 -8.21
C CYS A 53 11.04 -0.55 -7.01
N PHE A 54 11.73 -1.68 -6.87
CA PHE A 54 12.66 -1.96 -5.77
C PHE A 54 14.11 -1.72 -6.21
N ASN A 55 14.47 -0.45 -6.43
CA ASN A 55 15.83 -0.06 -6.84
C ASN A 55 16.78 0.20 -5.65
N SER A 56 16.26 0.07 -4.43
CA SER A 56 17.05 0.24 -3.20
C SER A 56 17.69 -1.07 -2.75
N SER A 57 18.59 -1.00 -1.77
CA SER A 57 19.18 -2.20 -1.17
C SER A 57 18.13 -3.11 -0.55
N PHE A 58 18.41 -4.41 -0.44
CA PHE A 58 17.51 -5.39 0.18
C PHE A 58 17.03 -4.94 1.58
N THR A 59 17.95 -4.37 2.39
CA THR A 59 17.62 -3.89 3.74
C THR A 59 16.64 -2.72 3.70
N ALA A 60 16.82 -1.76 2.78
CA ALA A 60 15.93 -0.62 2.62
C ALA A 60 14.54 -1.07 2.12
N SER A 61 14.51 -1.94 1.12
CA SER A 61 13.26 -2.51 0.60
C SER A 61 12.50 -3.30 1.68
N ARG A 62 13.22 -4.07 2.51
CA ARG A 62 12.62 -4.76 3.66
C ARG A 62 12.06 -3.78 4.69
N GLY A 63 12.76 -2.68 4.97
CA GLY A 63 12.26 -1.62 5.84
C GLY A 63 10.96 -1.02 5.33
N ALA A 64 10.90 -0.67 4.05
CA ALA A 64 9.68 -0.16 3.40
C ALA A 64 8.51 -1.14 3.48
N LEU A 65 8.75 -2.44 3.25
CA LEU A 65 7.73 -3.48 3.39
C LEU A 65 7.23 -3.61 4.83
N LEU A 66 8.09 -3.51 5.83
CA LEU A 66 7.69 -3.58 7.24
C LEU A 66 6.82 -2.39 7.64
N GLU A 67 7.14 -1.18 7.19
CA GLU A 67 6.29 0.00 7.43
C GLU A 67 4.93 -0.13 6.74
N PHE A 68 4.91 -0.57 5.49
CA PHE A 68 3.66 -0.87 4.77
C PHE A 68 2.78 -1.87 5.53
N TRP A 69 3.36 -2.95 6.06
CA TRP A 69 2.60 -3.93 6.82
C TRP A 69 2.07 -3.41 8.15
N LYS A 70 2.73 -2.45 8.79
CA LYS A 70 2.18 -1.76 9.98
C LYS A 70 0.90 -1.02 9.62
N MET A 71 0.93 -0.23 8.54
CA MET A 71 -0.24 0.47 8.01
C MET A 71 -1.37 -0.51 7.67
N VAL A 72 -1.07 -1.58 6.91
CA VAL A 72 -2.07 -2.60 6.54
C VAL A 72 -2.71 -3.23 7.78
N LYS A 73 -1.95 -3.54 8.83
CA LYS A 73 -2.50 -4.08 10.09
C LYS A 73 -3.45 -3.10 10.76
N MET A 74 -3.11 -1.81 10.79
CA MET A 74 -3.94 -0.77 11.37
C MET A 74 -5.28 -0.65 10.60
N TYR A 75 -5.24 -0.54 9.28
CA TYR A 75 -6.45 -0.45 8.46
C TYR A 75 -7.32 -1.72 8.52
N ARG A 76 -6.69 -2.89 8.61
CA ARG A 76 -7.43 -4.15 8.84
C ARG A 76 -8.14 -4.18 10.17
N ALA A 77 -7.48 -3.75 11.24
CA ALA A 77 -8.09 -3.69 12.56
C ALA A 77 -9.28 -2.72 12.56
N TRP A 78 -9.11 -1.56 11.92
CA TRP A 78 -10.18 -0.59 11.75
C TRP A 78 -11.36 -1.17 10.95
N LEU A 79 -11.10 -1.75 9.77
CA LEU A 79 -12.13 -2.38 8.94
C LEU A 79 -12.86 -3.51 9.69
N ALA A 80 -12.11 -4.34 10.43
CA ALA A 80 -12.68 -5.43 11.20
C ALA A 80 -13.62 -4.92 12.30
N ASN A 81 -13.19 -3.91 13.07
CA ASN A 81 -13.94 -3.40 14.21
C ASN A 81 -15.14 -2.53 13.80
N ASP A 82 -14.95 -1.65 12.81
CA ASP A 82 -15.95 -0.63 12.47
C ASP A 82 -16.92 -1.08 11.37
N PHE A 83 -16.55 -2.09 10.60
CA PHE A 83 -17.41 -2.61 9.52
C PHE A 83 -17.76 -4.09 9.67
N CYS A 84 -16.77 -4.98 9.72
CA CYS A 84 -17.06 -6.42 9.69
C CYS A 84 -17.76 -6.90 10.97
N GLN A 85 -17.29 -6.47 12.14
CA GLN A 85 -17.83 -6.89 13.43
C GLN A 85 -19.29 -6.45 13.63
N PRO A 86 -19.69 -5.19 13.43
CA PRO A 86 -21.09 -4.78 13.53
C PRO A 86 -22.02 -5.52 12.57
N ILE A 87 -21.60 -5.74 11.33
CA ILE A 87 -22.40 -6.48 10.34
C ILE A 87 -22.59 -7.94 10.77
N PHE A 88 -21.52 -8.56 11.29
CA PHE A 88 -21.59 -9.92 11.79
C PHE A 88 -22.51 -10.05 13.00
N GLU A 89 -22.48 -9.10 13.94
CA GLU A 89 -23.37 -9.08 15.10
C GLU A 89 -24.83 -8.95 14.71
N GLU A 90 -25.14 -8.10 13.73
CA GLU A 90 -26.50 -7.94 13.19
C GLU A 90 -26.97 -9.19 12.47
N PHE A 91 -26.14 -9.74 11.58
CA PHE A 91 -26.40 -11.01 10.90
C PHE A 91 -26.68 -12.14 11.90
N LEU A 92 -25.85 -12.26 12.93
CA LEU A 92 -26.01 -13.31 13.94
C LEU A 92 -27.30 -13.12 14.76
N SER A 93 -27.62 -11.88 15.11
CA SER A 93 -28.85 -11.53 15.81
C SER A 93 -30.08 -11.92 15.01
N GLU A 94 -30.09 -11.62 13.71
CA GLU A 94 -31.16 -12.02 12.80
C GLU A 94 -31.27 -13.55 12.64
N ALA A 95 -30.11 -14.23 12.51
CA ALA A 95 -30.08 -15.68 12.35
C ALA A 95 -30.61 -16.42 13.58
N VAL A 96 -30.29 -15.94 14.77
CA VAL A 96 -30.79 -16.47 16.06
C VAL A 96 -32.29 -16.16 16.21
N ALA A 97 -32.73 -14.93 15.91
CA ALA A 97 -34.15 -14.56 15.97
C ALA A 97 -35.03 -15.39 15.03
N LYS A 98 -34.52 -15.73 13.83
CA LYS A 98 -35.19 -16.58 12.84
C LYS A 98 -35.08 -18.09 13.14
N GLY A 99 -34.40 -18.46 14.23
CA GLY A 99 -34.20 -19.88 14.59
C GLY A 99 -33.26 -20.66 13.68
N ARG A 100 -32.45 -19.97 12.84
CA ARG A 100 -31.46 -20.63 11.96
C ARG A 100 -30.24 -21.11 12.76
N ILE A 101 -29.91 -20.41 13.85
CA ILE A 101 -28.80 -20.73 14.74
C ILE A 101 -29.36 -20.83 16.16
N SER A 102 -29.03 -21.94 16.84
CA SER A 102 -29.37 -22.11 18.25
C SER A 102 -28.31 -21.47 19.12
N ALA A 103 -28.68 -20.42 19.84
CA ALA A 103 -27.80 -19.69 20.75
C ALA A 103 -28.54 -19.40 22.08
N PRO A 104 -28.62 -20.38 23.00
CA PRO A 104 -29.31 -20.20 24.27
C PRO A 104 -28.78 -19.02 25.06
N GLY A 105 -29.67 -18.15 25.54
CA GLY A 105 -29.29 -16.96 26.32
C GLY A 105 -28.86 -15.74 25.51
N PHE A 106 -28.80 -15.82 24.20
CA PHE A 106 -28.28 -14.75 23.32
C PHE A 106 -28.99 -13.39 23.54
N PHE A 107 -30.30 -13.38 23.71
CA PHE A 107 -31.07 -12.16 23.94
C PHE A 107 -31.31 -11.86 25.43
N ALA A 108 -31.05 -12.84 26.31
CA ALA A 108 -31.30 -12.70 27.73
C ALA A 108 -30.14 -12.12 28.51
N ASP A 109 -28.90 -12.43 28.08
CA ASP A 109 -27.68 -12.01 28.80
C ASP A 109 -26.68 -11.34 27.81
N PRO A 110 -26.33 -10.06 28.05
CA PRO A 110 -25.35 -9.36 27.23
C PRO A 110 -23.96 -10.00 27.18
N LEU A 111 -23.54 -10.69 28.24
CA LEU A 111 -22.25 -11.39 28.28
C LEU A 111 -22.25 -12.63 27.38
N ILE A 112 -23.36 -13.37 27.41
CA ILE A 112 -23.56 -14.52 26.51
C ILE A 112 -23.63 -14.05 25.07
N ARG A 113 -24.39 -12.99 24.78
CA ARG A 113 -24.42 -12.37 23.44
C ARG A 113 -23.02 -12.01 22.97
N ARG A 114 -22.23 -11.32 23.77
CA ARG A 114 -20.86 -10.93 23.44
C ARG A 114 -19.96 -12.16 23.16
N ALA A 115 -20.12 -13.23 23.91
CA ALA A 115 -19.37 -14.47 23.70
C ALA A 115 -19.71 -15.11 22.34
N TYR A 116 -20.98 -15.14 21.96
CA TYR A 116 -21.41 -15.65 20.63
C TYR A 116 -20.96 -14.74 19.48
N CYS A 117 -20.95 -13.42 19.69
CA CYS A 117 -20.52 -12.44 18.69
C CYS A 117 -19.00 -12.31 18.56
N GLY A 118 -18.22 -13.00 19.40
CA GLY A 118 -16.75 -13.03 19.30
C GLY A 118 -16.31 -13.64 17.96
N ALA A 119 -15.68 -12.84 17.09
CA ALA A 119 -15.14 -13.28 15.81
C ALA A 119 -13.67 -12.90 15.67
N GLU A 120 -12.91 -13.72 14.98
CA GLU A 120 -11.53 -13.44 14.61
C GLU A 120 -11.44 -13.17 13.12
N TRP A 121 -10.97 -11.95 12.77
CA TRP A 121 -10.90 -11.47 11.39
C TRP A 121 -9.50 -11.66 10.82
N ASN A 122 -9.29 -12.77 10.13
CA ASN A 122 -7.99 -13.15 9.58
C ASN A 122 -7.85 -12.69 8.12
N GLY A 123 -6.86 -11.85 7.84
CA GLY A 123 -6.49 -11.46 6.49
C GLY A 123 -5.20 -12.16 6.04
N PRO A 124 -4.78 -11.96 4.77
CA PRO A 124 -3.53 -12.51 4.27
C PRO A 124 -2.35 -12.15 5.17
N ALA A 125 -1.49 -13.12 5.46
CA ALA A 125 -0.28 -12.90 6.25
C ALA A 125 0.79 -12.15 5.45
N GLN A 126 1.70 -11.48 6.16
CA GLN A 126 2.91 -10.93 5.55
C GLN A 126 3.74 -12.08 4.98
N GLY A 127 4.15 -11.95 3.71
CA GLY A 127 5.07 -12.91 3.10
C GLY A 127 6.43 -12.92 3.81
N LEU A 128 6.99 -14.10 4.01
CA LEU A 128 8.33 -14.27 4.55
C LEU A 128 9.36 -13.92 3.46
N LEU A 129 10.19 -12.90 3.70
CA LEU A 129 11.25 -12.49 2.76
C LEU A 129 12.47 -13.43 2.82
N ASN A 130 12.76 -13.94 4.00
CA ASN A 130 13.81 -14.94 4.23
C ASN A 130 13.33 -15.94 5.29
N PRO A 131 12.65 -17.03 4.88
CA PRO A 131 12.01 -17.94 5.80
C PRO A 131 13.00 -18.62 6.77
N VAL A 132 14.23 -18.91 6.33
CA VAL A 132 15.25 -19.56 7.14
C VAL A 132 15.67 -18.66 8.31
N GLN A 133 16.03 -17.41 8.02
CA GLN A 133 16.45 -16.46 9.05
C GLN A 133 15.31 -16.09 10.01
N GLU A 134 14.08 -16.05 9.53
CA GLU A 134 12.92 -15.72 10.35
C GLU A 134 12.57 -16.88 11.30
N VAL A 135 12.68 -18.13 10.85
CA VAL A 135 12.50 -19.32 11.68
C VAL A 135 13.61 -19.42 12.73
N GLU A 136 14.87 -19.19 12.36
CA GLU A 136 15.99 -19.16 13.30
C GLU A 136 15.85 -18.05 14.36
N ALA A 137 15.38 -16.87 13.95
CA ALA A 137 15.13 -15.76 14.86
C ALA A 137 13.95 -16.05 15.81
N ALA A 138 12.93 -16.74 15.35
CA ALA A 138 11.81 -17.19 16.17
C ALA A 138 12.25 -18.25 17.19
N ALA A 139 13.05 -19.24 16.76
CA ALA A 139 13.59 -20.29 17.64
C ALA A 139 14.50 -19.75 18.75
N LYS A 140 15.21 -18.63 18.51
CA LYS A 140 16.07 -17.98 19.52
C LYS A 140 15.30 -17.11 20.53
N ARG A 141 14.00 -16.89 20.34
CA ARG A 141 13.14 -16.09 21.25
C ARG A 141 12.42 -16.95 22.29
N VAL A 142 12.48 -18.25 22.15
CA VAL A 142 11.97 -19.25 23.12
C VAL A 142 13.08 -19.59 24.09
#